data_abf3c16ae17403617ef0b97afa8eda3b
#
_entry.id   abf3c16ae17403617ef0b97afa8eda3b
#
_cell.length_a   1.000
_cell.length_b   1.000
_cell.length_c   1.000
_cell.angle_alpha   90.00
_cell.angle_beta   90.00
_cell.angle_gamma   90.00
#
_symmetry.space_group_name_H-M   'P 1'
#
loop_
_entity.id
_entity.type
_entity.pdbx_description
1 polymer ?
#
loop_
_entity_poly.entity_id
_entity_poly.type
_entity_poly.pdbx_seq_one_letter_code
_entity_poly.pdbx_strand_id
1 'polypeptide(L)'
;MLLNNRLSLSAIRTILLLTGILFLGACNPTKYVPEGKYLLNKVSVKVDDDRIKRQELKTHIRQKENLRILGYLKFHLWLYNLSPKDKENGWFKQIGEAPVIYDETQTGRTIDQLQRFMENKGYYNVHVNDTAIFKPHKRKVNLLFDIKAGEPYLIRHYFYSFKDENLKAVVLKDTVNQLLKRGDVFDLDILNAERQRVAIHLKDCGYYQFTEDFITFSADTNFYNHKVDLTVSIDDAILRNDENETVPHQKYKIRNFLINPTFKAPDLSGISEEQPLDTLKINDYIITYSGKLKYKPSVFFNVNRMRDSVYYSLQNAEKTYRALNRLRQFKVININFLETNAFSNDSTPLLDCRMQLSPLP
;
A
#
# COMPACT_ATOMS: atom_id res chain seq x y z
N MET A 1 -33.83 -11.78 -67.84
CA MET A 1 -32.40 -11.49 -67.58
C MET A 1 -32.29 -10.89 -66.16
N LEU A 2 -32.17 -11.76 -65.13
CA LEU A 2 -32.12 -11.32 -63.72
C LEU A 2 -30.66 -11.24 -63.29
N LEU A 3 -30.16 -10.03 -63.09
CA LEU A 3 -28.80 -9.75 -62.54
C LEU A 3 -28.71 -10.21 -61.07
N ASN A 4 -28.07 -11.32 -60.82
CA ASN A 4 -27.78 -11.87 -59.51
C ASN A 4 -26.52 -11.16 -58.95
N ASN A 5 -26.70 -10.01 -58.34
CA ASN A 5 -25.63 -9.26 -57.71
C ASN A 5 -25.37 -9.83 -56.28
N ARG A 6 -24.62 -10.96 -56.21
CA ARG A 6 -24.09 -11.44 -54.93
C ARG A 6 -22.85 -10.58 -54.57
N LEU A 7 -23.03 -9.64 -53.68
CA LEU A 7 -21.90 -8.93 -53.04
C LEU A 7 -20.96 -9.99 -52.44
N SER A 8 -19.69 -9.91 -52.77
CA SER A 8 -18.69 -10.84 -52.20
C SER A 8 -18.61 -10.67 -50.67
N LEU A 9 -18.35 -11.75 -49.95
CA LEU A 9 -18.21 -11.71 -48.48
C LEU A 9 -17.17 -10.66 -48.02
N SER A 10 -16.13 -10.42 -48.85
CA SER A 10 -15.13 -9.38 -48.62
C SER A 10 -15.70 -7.96 -48.74
N ALA A 11 -16.57 -7.72 -49.73
CA ALA A 11 -17.24 -6.44 -49.89
C ALA A 11 -18.19 -6.13 -48.71
N ILE A 12 -18.93 -7.13 -48.23
CA ILE A 12 -19.80 -7.00 -47.06
C ILE A 12 -18.97 -6.67 -45.80
N ARG A 13 -17.85 -7.35 -45.57
CA ARG A 13 -16.92 -7.06 -44.47
C ARG A 13 -16.34 -5.66 -44.54
N THR A 14 -15.95 -5.22 -45.72
CA THR A 14 -15.40 -3.85 -45.93
C THR A 14 -16.48 -2.79 -45.71
N ILE A 15 -17.71 -3.00 -46.15
CA ILE A 15 -18.84 -2.10 -45.93
C ILE A 15 -19.20 -2.06 -44.45
N LEU A 16 -19.22 -3.19 -43.73
CA LEU A 16 -19.43 -3.24 -42.27
C LEU A 16 -18.32 -2.51 -41.50
N LEU A 17 -17.07 -2.67 -41.91
CA LEU A 17 -15.93 -1.94 -41.31
C LEU A 17 -16.01 -0.43 -41.57
N LEU A 18 -16.31 0.00 -42.80
CA LEU A 18 -16.50 1.40 -43.18
C LEU A 18 -17.70 2.04 -42.47
N THR A 19 -18.82 1.31 -42.35
CA THR A 19 -20.00 1.77 -41.62
C THR A 19 -19.71 1.89 -40.11
N GLY A 20 -18.97 0.94 -39.54
CA GLY A 20 -18.50 1.01 -38.14
C GLY A 20 -17.60 2.23 -37.86
N ILE A 21 -16.69 2.54 -38.79
CA ILE A 21 -15.81 3.73 -38.68
C ILE A 21 -16.60 5.05 -38.83
N LEU A 22 -17.61 5.11 -39.71
CA LEU A 22 -18.50 6.25 -39.86
C LEU A 22 -19.36 6.51 -38.60
N PHE A 23 -19.85 5.49 -37.96
CA PHE A 23 -20.58 5.60 -36.70
C PHE A 23 -19.70 6.10 -35.54
N LEU A 24 -18.43 5.81 -35.50
CA LEU A 24 -17.50 6.29 -34.49
C LEU A 24 -17.19 7.80 -34.66
N GLY A 25 -17.26 8.34 -35.89
CA GLY A 25 -16.97 9.76 -36.18
C GLY A 25 -18.14 10.72 -35.91
N ALA A 26 -19.37 10.23 -35.84
CA ALA A 26 -20.57 11.07 -35.77
C ALA A 26 -20.96 11.54 -34.35
N CYS A 27 -20.33 11.02 -33.28
CA CYS A 27 -20.71 11.34 -31.93
C CYS A 27 -19.99 12.58 -31.37
N ASN A 28 -20.78 13.57 -30.95
CA ASN A 28 -20.23 14.74 -30.28
C ASN A 28 -19.82 14.37 -28.82
N PRO A 29 -18.52 14.31 -28.49
CA PRO A 29 -18.04 13.91 -27.16
C PRO A 29 -18.40 14.93 -26.06
N THR A 30 -18.91 16.10 -26.44
CA THR A 30 -19.32 17.16 -25.51
C THR A 30 -20.83 17.32 -25.38
N LYS A 31 -21.62 16.30 -25.81
CA LYS A 31 -23.11 16.32 -25.77
C LYS A 31 -23.66 16.60 -24.36
N TYR A 32 -23.05 16.04 -23.33
CA TYR A 32 -23.46 16.17 -21.92
C TYR A 32 -22.61 17.17 -21.13
N VAL A 33 -21.73 17.91 -21.77
CA VAL A 33 -20.99 18.99 -21.11
C VAL A 33 -21.94 20.17 -20.89
N PRO A 34 -22.12 20.70 -19.66
CA PRO A 34 -22.97 21.85 -19.38
C PRO A 34 -22.53 23.09 -20.17
N GLU A 35 -23.45 24.02 -20.40
CA GLU A 35 -23.12 25.30 -21.05
C GLU A 35 -22.10 26.07 -20.22
N GLY A 36 -21.17 26.76 -20.87
CA GLY A 36 -20.07 27.47 -20.22
C GLY A 36 -18.97 26.59 -19.62
N LYS A 37 -19.11 25.26 -19.66
CA LYS A 37 -18.10 24.32 -19.16
C LYS A 37 -17.33 23.62 -20.31
N TYR A 38 -16.18 23.06 -19.98
CA TYR A 38 -15.28 22.39 -20.92
C TYR A 38 -15.03 20.94 -20.51
N LEU A 39 -15.02 20.04 -21.50
CA LEU A 39 -14.60 18.66 -21.33
C LEU A 39 -13.08 18.61 -21.11
N LEU A 40 -12.62 17.97 -20.04
CA LEU A 40 -11.21 17.69 -19.82
C LEU A 40 -10.76 16.63 -20.85
N ASN A 41 -10.14 17.10 -21.92
CA ASN A 41 -9.82 16.24 -23.05
C ASN A 41 -8.50 15.47 -22.85
N LYS A 42 -7.48 16.12 -22.30
CA LYS A 42 -6.17 15.51 -22.09
C LYS A 42 -5.51 16.13 -20.87
N VAL A 43 -4.88 15.28 -20.03
CA VAL A 43 -3.98 15.72 -18.96
C VAL A 43 -2.58 15.20 -19.27
N SER A 44 -1.59 16.09 -19.20
CA SER A 44 -0.20 15.77 -19.49
C SER A 44 0.68 16.27 -18.36
N VAL A 45 1.76 15.55 -18.07
CA VAL A 45 2.79 15.96 -17.12
C VAL A 45 4.12 15.99 -17.86
N LYS A 46 4.84 17.09 -17.67
CA LYS A 46 6.23 17.24 -18.11
C LYS A 46 7.08 17.54 -16.88
N VAL A 47 8.23 16.92 -16.79
CA VAL A 47 9.23 17.17 -15.75
C VAL A 47 10.58 17.23 -16.41
N ASP A 48 11.44 18.09 -15.92
CA ASP A 48 12.77 18.37 -16.49
C ASP A 48 13.87 17.47 -15.91
N ASP A 49 13.57 16.60 -14.95
CA ASP A 49 14.50 15.62 -14.38
C ASP A 49 14.09 14.19 -14.75
N ASP A 50 14.97 13.46 -15.45
CA ASP A 50 14.71 12.09 -15.92
C ASP A 50 14.74 11.03 -14.80
N ARG A 51 15.26 11.37 -13.60
CA ARG A 51 15.23 10.50 -12.41
C ARG A 51 13.79 10.32 -11.90
N ILE A 52 12.88 11.25 -12.24
CA ILE A 52 11.50 11.23 -11.79
C ILE A 52 10.61 10.57 -12.84
N LYS A 53 9.96 9.49 -12.46
CA LYS A 53 9.08 8.75 -13.36
C LYS A 53 7.76 9.49 -13.54
N ARG A 54 7.45 9.89 -14.77
CA ARG A 54 6.17 10.55 -15.11
C ARG A 54 4.95 9.75 -14.71
N GLN A 55 5.06 8.42 -14.64
CA GLN A 55 3.95 7.56 -14.22
C GLN A 55 3.61 7.76 -12.75
N GLU A 56 4.59 7.98 -11.90
CA GLU A 56 4.39 8.28 -10.47
C GLU A 56 3.68 9.62 -10.30
N LEU A 57 4.13 10.67 -11.00
CA LEU A 57 3.48 11.99 -11.01
C LEU A 57 2.00 11.91 -11.40
N LYS A 58 1.66 11.08 -12.40
CA LYS A 58 0.27 10.90 -12.85
C LYS A 58 -0.64 10.28 -11.79
N THR A 59 -0.12 9.54 -10.82
CA THR A 59 -0.93 8.99 -9.73
C THR A 59 -1.46 10.08 -8.80
N HIS A 60 -0.74 11.20 -8.69
CA HIS A 60 -1.08 12.35 -7.85
C HIS A 60 -2.00 13.37 -8.51
N ILE A 61 -2.36 13.18 -9.78
CA ILE A 61 -3.34 14.03 -10.48
C ILE A 61 -4.74 13.70 -10.01
N ARG A 62 -5.44 14.70 -9.46
CA ARG A 62 -6.79 14.53 -8.93
C ARG A 62 -7.83 14.35 -10.02
N GLN A 63 -7.74 15.15 -11.06
CA GLN A 63 -8.71 15.11 -12.16
C GLN A 63 -8.08 14.50 -13.40
N LYS A 64 -8.48 13.27 -13.72
CA LYS A 64 -7.99 12.54 -14.90
C LYS A 64 -9.01 12.65 -16.04
N GLU A 65 -8.50 12.70 -17.27
CA GLU A 65 -9.39 12.65 -18.44
C GLU A 65 -10.10 11.28 -18.56
N ASN A 66 -11.23 11.28 -19.29
CA ASN A 66 -11.95 10.04 -19.61
C ASN A 66 -11.05 8.97 -20.21
N LEU A 67 -11.29 7.72 -19.83
CA LEU A 67 -10.51 6.56 -20.23
C LEU A 67 -10.38 6.45 -21.76
N ARG A 68 -9.16 6.11 -22.21
CA ARG A 68 -8.85 5.88 -23.61
C ARG A 68 -8.50 4.41 -23.85
N ILE A 69 -9.19 3.79 -24.78
CA ILE A 69 -8.84 2.47 -25.29
C ILE A 69 -7.82 2.68 -26.42
N LEU A 70 -6.77 1.84 -26.46
CA LEU A 70 -5.66 1.93 -27.43
C LEU A 70 -5.01 3.33 -27.48
N GLY A 71 -5.07 4.12 -26.40
CA GLY A 71 -4.42 5.43 -26.26
C GLY A 71 -5.13 6.59 -26.93
N TYR A 72 -6.13 6.39 -27.81
CA TYR A 72 -6.78 7.46 -28.57
C TYR A 72 -8.32 7.44 -28.51
N LEU A 73 -8.97 6.28 -28.40
CA LEU A 73 -10.44 6.14 -28.44
C LEU A 73 -11.06 6.29 -27.04
N LYS A 74 -11.87 7.31 -26.84
CA LYS A 74 -12.70 7.49 -25.62
C LYS A 74 -14.01 6.69 -25.74
N PHE A 75 -13.91 5.38 -25.80
CA PHE A 75 -15.03 4.48 -26.08
C PHE A 75 -16.14 4.55 -25.01
N HIS A 76 -15.77 4.57 -23.72
CA HIS A 76 -16.75 4.65 -22.63
C HIS A 76 -17.50 6.00 -22.62
N LEU A 77 -16.82 7.10 -22.93
CA LEU A 77 -17.44 8.40 -23.12
C LEU A 77 -18.39 8.39 -24.33
N TRP A 78 -17.98 7.72 -25.42
CA TRP A 78 -18.80 7.56 -26.61
C TRP A 78 -20.09 6.75 -26.30
N LEU A 79 -19.99 5.63 -25.58
CA LEU A 79 -21.14 4.86 -25.11
C LEU A 79 -22.09 5.70 -24.27
N TYR A 80 -21.57 6.46 -23.32
CA TYR A 80 -22.36 7.37 -22.50
C TYR A 80 -23.15 8.37 -23.35
N ASN A 81 -22.52 8.93 -24.40
CA ASN A 81 -23.10 9.90 -25.28
C ASN A 81 -24.16 9.33 -26.25
N LEU A 82 -24.21 8.01 -26.45
CA LEU A 82 -25.28 7.34 -27.22
C LEU A 82 -26.63 7.38 -26.51
N SER A 83 -26.64 7.48 -25.19
CA SER A 83 -27.88 7.52 -24.39
C SER A 83 -28.71 8.75 -24.76
N PRO A 84 -30.05 8.68 -24.80
CA PRO A 84 -30.94 9.85 -24.82
C PRO A 84 -30.77 10.70 -23.56
N LYS A 85 -30.96 12.03 -23.69
CA LYS A 85 -30.85 12.94 -22.52
C LYS A 85 -31.85 12.63 -21.42
N ASP A 86 -33.04 12.23 -21.81
CA ASP A 86 -34.20 12.04 -20.93
C ASP A 86 -34.19 10.72 -20.13
N LYS A 87 -33.25 9.82 -20.42
CA LYS A 87 -33.12 8.54 -19.71
C LYS A 87 -31.91 8.56 -18.78
N GLU A 88 -32.09 8.89 -17.49
CA GLU A 88 -31.00 8.91 -16.50
C GLU A 88 -30.43 7.51 -16.22
N ASN A 89 -31.26 6.47 -16.20
CA ASN A 89 -30.86 5.08 -15.89
C ASN A 89 -30.69 4.18 -17.14
N GLY A 90 -30.37 4.77 -18.31
CA GLY A 90 -30.15 3.98 -19.52
C GLY A 90 -28.92 3.07 -19.43
N TRP A 91 -29.04 1.83 -19.95
CA TRP A 91 -27.94 0.85 -20.01
C TRP A 91 -26.62 1.43 -20.52
N PHE A 92 -26.65 2.29 -21.55
CA PHE A 92 -25.47 2.97 -22.09
C PHE A 92 -24.83 3.97 -21.11
N LYS A 93 -25.60 4.59 -20.20
CA LYS A 93 -25.04 5.44 -19.16
C LYS A 93 -24.39 4.64 -18.03
N GLN A 94 -24.91 3.44 -17.74
CA GLN A 94 -24.35 2.56 -16.70
C GLN A 94 -22.99 1.95 -17.11
N ILE A 95 -22.83 1.59 -18.40
CA ILE A 95 -21.59 1.03 -18.94
C ILE A 95 -20.63 2.13 -19.39
N GLY A 96 -21.16 3.27 -19.80
CA GLY A 96 -20.38 4.42 -20.26
C GLY A 96 -19.75 5.19 -19.10
N GLU A 97 -18.85 6.07 -19.44
CA GLU A 97 -18.21 7.01 -18.51
C GLU A 97 -18.74 8.42 -18.79
N ALA A 98 -19.24 9.10 -17.73
CA ALA A 98 -19.68 10.47 -17.83
C ALA A 98 -18.53 11.41 -18.26
N PRO A 99 -18.81 12.51 -18.99
CA PRO A 99 -17.78 13.45 -19.37
C PRO A 99 -17.13 14.10 -18.15
N VAL A 100 -15.82 14.03 -18.06
CA VAL A 100 -15.06 14.72 -17.02
C VAL A 100 -15.00 16.21 -17.36
N ILE A 101 -15.61 17.02 -16.51
CA ILE A 101 -15.68 18.49 -16.69
C ILE A 101 -14.43 19.10 -16.04
N TYR A 102 -13.76 20.00 -16.75
CA TYR A 102 -12.63 20.73 -16.20
C TYR A 102 -13.03 21.58 -14.99
N ASP A 103 -12.27 21.43 -13.92
CA ASP A 103 -12.44 22.17 -12.67
C ASP A 103 -11.07 22.75 -12.25
N GLU A 104 -11.00 24.07 -12.22
CA GLU A 104 -9.80 24.82 -11.84
C GLU A 104 -9.38 24.57 -10.38
N THR A 105 -10.37 24.39 -9.48
CA THR A 105 -10.09 24.05 -8.06
C THR A 105 -9.34 22.73 -7.93
N GLN A 106 -9.70 21.72 -8.74
CA GLN A 106 -9.00 20.44 -8.75
C GLN A 106 -7.61 20.55 -9.37
N THR A 107 -7.43 21.49 -10.30
CA THR A 107 -6.11 21.81 -10.88
C THR A 107 -5.18 22.38 -9.82
N GLY A 108 -5.63 23.37 -9.04
CA GLY A 108 -4.86 23.93 -7.92
C GLY A 108 -4.47 22.86 -6.88
N ARG A 109 -5.43 22.03 -6.47
CA ARG A 109 -5.16 20.93 -5.54
C ARG A 109 -4.18 19.89 -6.12
N THR A 110 -4.14 19.72 -7.43
CA THR A 110 -3.16 18.84 -8.10
C THR A 110 -1.76 19.44 -8.04
N ILE A 111 -1.62 20.77 -8.24
CA ILE A 111 -0.35 21.48 -8.09
C ILE A 111 0.22 21.26 -6.68
N ASP A 112 -0.57 21.50 -5.64
CA ASP A 112 -0.15 21.30 -4.25
C ASP A 112 0.28 19.85 -3.98
N GLN A 113 -0.45 18.86 -4.55
CA GLN A 113 -0.12 17.46 -4.40
C GLN A 113 1.18 17.08 -5.12
N LEU A 114 1.38 17.57 -6.33
CA LEU A 114 2.60 17.33 -7.10
C LEU A 114 3.81 17.98 -6.41
N GLN A 115 3.64 19.18 -5.88
CA GLN A 115 4.69 19.86 -5.13
C GLN A 115 5.10 19.08 -3.88
N ARG A 116 4.14 18.69 -3.04
CA ARG A 116 4.41 17.86 -1.85
C ARG A 116 5.05 16.52 -2.19
N PHE A 117 4.60 15.89 -3.27
CA PHE A 117 5.23 14.66 -3.73
C PHE A 117 6.70 14.87 -4.10
N MET A 118 7.01 15.95 -4.81
CA MET A 118 8.39 16.28 -5.20
C MET A 118 9.25 16.66 -3.99
N GLU A 119 8.71 17.41 -3.04
CA GLU A 119 9.37 17.71 -1.76
C GLU A 119 9.70 16.44 -0.98
N ASN A 120 8.76 15.49 -0.90
CA ASN A 120 8.99 14.18 -0.29
C ASN A 120 10.07 13.36 -1.00
N LYS A 121 10.26 13.60 -2.30
CA LYS A 121 11.35 13.03 -3.12
C LYS A 121 12.66 13.84 -3.04
N GLY A 122 12.77 14.80 -2.13
CA GLY A 122 13.98 15.58 -1.90
C GLY A 122 14.16 16.80 -2.80
N TYR A 123 13.15 17.20 -3.56
CA TYR A 123 13.18 18.36 -4.45
C TYR A 123 12.47 19.55 -3.82
N TYR A 124 13.11 20.23 -2.86
CA TYR A 124 12.50 21.33 -2.09
C TYR A 124 12.35 22.64 -2.86
N ASN A 125 13.10 22.82 -3.97
CA ASN A 125 13.04 23.99 -4.84
C ASN A 125 12.17 23.75 -6.09
N VAL A 126 11.20 22.83 -5.99
CA VAL A 126 10.32 22.49 -7.09
C VAL A 126 9.32 23.61 -7.39
N HIS A 127 9.07 23.86 -8.66
CA HIS A 127 8.00 24.74 -9.14
C HIS A 127 7.08 23.96 -10.07
N VAL A 128 5.81 23.89 -9.74
CA VAL A 128 4.78 23.23 -10.54
C VAL A 128 3.86 24.29 -11.14
N ASN A 129 3.87 24.40 -12.47
CA ASN A 129 2.98 25.28 -13.20
C ASN A 129 1.96 24.46 -14.00
N ASP A 130 0.77 24.99 -14.16
CA ASP A 130 -0.21 24.43 -15.08
C ASP A 130 -0.42 25.33 -16.29
N THR A 131 -0.89 24.71 -17.36
CA THR A 131 -1.33 25.41 -18.57
C THR A 131 -2.59 24.78 -19.09
N ALA A 132 -3.71 25.48 -19.01
CA ALA A 132 -4.99 25.07 -19.55
C ALA A 132 -5.18 25.62 -20.96
N ILE A 133 -5.14 24.75 -21.98
CA ILE A 133 -5.32 25.12 -23.39
C ILE A 133 -6.77 24.89 -23.78
N PHE A 134 -7.56 25.95 -23.80
CA PHE A 134 -8.97 25.91 -24.18
C PHE A 134 -9.13 25.84 -25.72
N LYS A 135 -10.11 25.02 -26.15
CA LYS A 135 -10.57 24.88 -27.51
C LYS A 135 -12.08 25.22 -27.57
N PRO A 136 -12.45 26.51 -27.61
CA PRO A 136 -13.84 26.97 -27.44
C PRO A 136 -14.81 26.31 -28.41
N HIS A 137 -14.50 26.29 -29.71
CA HIS A 137 -15.35 25.68 -30.75
C HIS A 137 -15.65 24.18 -30.53
N LYS A 138 -14.73 23.46 -29.83
CA LYS A 138 -14.89 22.04 -29.52
C LYS A 138 -15.33 21.81 -28.09
N ARG A 139 -15.49 22.86 -27.27
CA ARG A 139 -15.81 22.82 -25.83
C ARG A 139 -14.89 21.84 -25.07
N LYS A 140 -13.59 21.86 -25.36
CA LYS A 140 -12.57 20.98 -24.78
C LYS A 140 -11.43 21.80 -24.19
N VAL A 141 -10.79 21.25 -23.17
CA VAL A 141 -9.54 21.80 -22.61
C VAL A 141 -8.50 20.70 -22.50
N ASN A 142 -7.25 21.04 -22.81
CA ASN A 142 -6.10 20.20 -22.53
C ASN A 142 -5.31 20.85 -21.39
N LEU A 143 -5.00 20.06 -20.37
CA LEU A 143 -4.25 20.51 -19.20
C LEU A 143 -2.83 19.94 -19.26
N LEU A 144 -1.84 20.80 -19.05
CA LEU A 144 -0.44 20.44 -18.95
C LEU A 144 0.07 20.89 -17.58
N PHE A 145 0.66 19.99 -16.80
CA PHE A 145 1.48 20.32 -15.65
C PHE A 145 2.94 20.33 -16.08
N ASP A 146 3.63 21.46 -15.95
CA ASP A 146 5.06 21.62 -16.22
C ASP A 146 5.79 21.75 -14.88
N ILE A 147 6.62 20.76 -14.57
CA ILE A 147 7.32 20.66 -13.31
C ILE A 147 8.79 20.98 -13.54
N LYS A 148 9.25 22.01 -12.84
CA LYS A 148 10.65 22.37 -12.71
C LYS A 148 11.15 21.83 -11.38
N ALA A 149 11.85 20.70 -11.44
CA ALA A 149 12.26 19.96 -10.26
C ALA A 149 13.31 20.71 -9.43
N GLY A 150 14.23 21.41 -10.08
CA GLY A 150 15.41 21.94 -9.43
C GLY A 150 16.41 20.84 -9.04
N GLU A 151 17.43 21.21 -8.27
CA GLU A 151 18.41 20.23 -7.77
C GLU A 151 17.88 19.53 -6.52
N PRO A 152 17.97 18.18 -6.44
CA PRO A 152 17.56 17.44 -5.25
C PRO A 152 18.59 17.58 -4.13
N TYR A 153 18.12 17.43 -2.91
CA TYR A 153 18.99 17.32 -1.76
C TYR A 153 19.57 15.92 -1.68
N LEU A 154 20.89 15.82 -1.46
CA LEU A 154 21.62 14.57 -1.39
C LEU A 154 22.13 14.31 0.03
N ILE A 155 22.06 13.05 0.47
CA ILE A 155 22.61 12.62 1.75
C ILE A 155 24.14 12.72 1.70
N ARG A 156 24.71 13.63 2.51
CA ARG A 156 26.17 13.78 2.64
C ARG A 156 26.74 12.77 3.61
N HIS A 157 26.17 12.73 4.81
CA HIS A 157 26.48 11.76 5.86
C HIS A 157 25.20 11.30 6.53
N TYR A 158 25.22 10.11 7.10
CA TYR A 158 24.19 9.65 7.99
C TYR A 158 24.82 8.95 9.20
N PHE A 159 24.21 9.14 10.36
CA PHE A 159 24.70 8.63 11.64
C PHE A 159 23.55 7.98 12.38
N TYR A 160 23.84 6.86 13.04
CA TYR A 160 22.92 6.28 14.00
C TYR A 160 23.20 6.78 15.40
N SER A 161 22.17 7.22 16.12
CA SER A 161 22.21 7.59 17.52
C SER A 161 21.40 6.58 18.32
N PHE A 162 22.00 6.02 19.35
CA PHE A 162 21.36 5.02 20.22
C PHE A 162 21.47 5.47 21.67
N LYS A 163 20.42 5.22 22.45
CA LYS A 163 20.45 5.30 23.92
C LYS A 163 20.84 3.95 24.52
N ASP A 164 20.40 2.83 23.89
CA ASP A 164 20.67 1.45 24.31
C ASP A 164 21.78 0.82 23.48
N GLU A 165 22.90 0.46 24.11
CA GLU A 165 24.06 -0.22 23.48
C GLU A 165 23.71 -1.62 22.97
N ASN A 166 22.70 -2.30 23.54
CA ASN A 166 22.27 -3.61 23.05
C ASN A 166 21.58 -3.49 21.69
N LEU A 167 20.73 -2.47 21.51
CA LEU A 167 20.12 -2.17 20.20
C LEU A 167 21.18 -1.78 19.18
N LYS A 168 22.12 -0.94 19.56
CA LYS A 168 23.25 -0.53 18.71
C LYS A 168 24.01 -1.74 18.16
N ALA A 169 24.37 -2.69 19.03
CA ALA A 169 25.08 -3.90 18.62
C ALA A 169 24.30 -4.74 17.61
N VAL A 170 22.99 -4.80 17.71
CA VAL A 170 22.10 -5.54 16.79
C VAL A 170 21.97 -4.82 15.45
N VAL A 171 21.64 -3.53 15.47
CA VAL A 171 21.40 -2.74 14.25
C VAL A 171 22.66 -2.61 13.42
N LEU A 172 23.82 -2.33 14.05
CA LEU A 172 25.09 -2.18 13.33
C LEU A 172 25.64 -3.48 12.74
N LYS A 173 25.18 -4.65 13.17
CA LYS A 173 25.49 -5.94 12.53
C LYS A 173 24.80 -6.12 11.18
N ASP A 174 23.67 -5.45 10.94
CA ASP A 174 22.87 -5.57 9.71
C ASP A 174 23.12 -4.43 8.71
N THR A 175 24.34 -3.91 8.65
CA THR A 175 24.70 -2.82 7.72
C THR A 175 24.66 -3.22 6.25
N VAL A 176 24.77 -4.52 5.95
CA VAL A 176 24.74 -5.03 4.56
C VAL A 176 23.37 -4.77 3.89
N ASN A 177 22.29 -4.79 4.66
CA ASN A 177 20.92 -4.60 4.16
C ASN A 177 20.45 -3.15 4.24
N GLN A 178 21.31 -2.23 4.61
CA GLN A 178 21.00 -0.83 4.80
C GLN A 178 20.58 -0.15 3.51
N LEU A 179 19.47 0.59 3.55
CA LEU A 179 18.91 1.28 2.39
C LEU A 179 19.50 2.69 2.21
N LEU A 180 19.96 3.32 3.29
CA LEU A 180 20.54 4.64 3.24
C LEU A 180 21.99 4.59 2.75
N LYS A 181 22.30 5.39 1.72
CA LYS A 181 23.63 5.50 1.16
C LYS A 181 24.05 6.96 1.02
N ARG A 182 25.32 7.21 1.22
CA ARG A 182 25.90 8.51 0.95
C ARG A 182 25.81 8.83 -0.55
N GLY A 183 25.35 10.02 -0.88
CA GLY A 183 25.15 10.47 -2.25
C GLY A 183 23.76 10.17 -2.84
N ASP A 184 22.93 9.37 -2.17
CA ASP A 184 21.54 9.16 -2.58
C ASP A 184 20.71 10.41 -2.33
N VAL A 185 19.62 10.54 -3.08
CA VAL A 185 18.63 11.60 -2.87
C VAL A 185 17.96 11.42 -1.50
N PHE A 186 17.75 12.54 -0.79
CA PHE A 186 17.03 12.58 0.48
C PHE A 186 15.54 12.34 0.23
N ASP A 187 15.16 11.08 0.06
CA ASP A 187 13.81 10.61 -0.25
C ASP A 187 13.13 10.06 1.01
N LEU A 188 12.00 10.64 1.40
CA LEU A 188 11.25 10.21 2.60
C LEU A 188 10.74 8.77 2.50
N ASP A 189 10.48 8.26 1.30
CA ASP A 189 10.05 6.86 1.13
C ASP A 189 11.20 5.91 1.47
N ILE A 190 12.44 6.26 1.11
CA ILE A 190 13.63 5.48 1.48
C ILE A 190 13.87 5.53 2.99
N LEU A 191 13.69 6.71 3.61
CA LEU A 191 13.79 6.84 5.06
C LEU A 191 12.76 5.96 5.79
N ASN A 192 11.51 5.99 5.35
CA ASN A 192 10.45 5.16 5.91
C ASN A 192 10.71 3.67 5.69
N ALA A 193 11.22 3.28 4.52
CA ALA A 193 11.60 1.91 4.24
C ALA A 193 12.76 1.43 5.15
N GLU A 194 13.75 2.29 5.41
CA GLU A 194 14.84 1.99 6.36
C GLU A 194 14.31 1.85 7.79
N ARG A 195 13.40 2.72 8.22
CA ARG A 195 12.71 2.64 9.51
C ARG A 195 12.03 1.28 9.68
N GLN A 196 11.25 0.86 8.69
CA GLN A 196 10.57 -0.43 8.68
C GLN A 196 11.56 -1.59 8.68
N ARG A 197 12.63 -1.52 7.88
CA ARG A 197 13.65 -2.56 7.81
C ARG A 197 14.31 -2.78 9.18
N VAL A 198 14.70 -1.70 9.84
CA VAL A 198 15.32 -1.76 11.17
C VAL A 198 14.35 -2.33 12.21
N ALA A 199 13.09 -1.88 12.19
CA ALA A 199 12.07 -2.38 13.11
C ALA A 199 11.79 -3.88 12.90
N ILE A 200 11.70 -4.35 11.66
CA ILE A 200 11.54 -5.77 11.33
C ILE A 200 12.75 -6.58 11.79
N HIS A 201 13.95 -6.09 11.55
CA HIS A 201 15.17 -6.75 11.98
C HIS A 201 15.25 -6.90 13.50
N LEU A 202 14.93 -5.86 14.24
CA LEU A 202 14.91 -5.91 15.71
C LEU A 202 13.82 -6.88 16.21
N LYS A 203 12.63 -6.91 15.61
CA LYS A 203 11.61 -7.91 15.93
C LYS A 203 12.07 -9.34 15.66
N ASP A 204 12.86 -9.56 14.62
CA ASP A 204 13.45 -10.88 14.33
C ASP A 204 14.53 -11.28 15.33
N CYS A 205 15.13 -10.29 16.00
CA CYS A 205 16.14 -10.50 17.05
C CYS A 205 15.57 -10.57 18.46
N GLY A 206 14.22 -10.64 18.60
CA GLY A 206 13.57 -10.85 19.89
C GLY A 206 12.87 -9.64 20.47
N TYR A 207 13.04 -8.45 19.93
CA TYR A 207 12.43 -7.21 20.45
C TYR A 207 10.97 -7.11 20.01
N TYR A 208 10.10 -7.91 20.62
CA TYR A 208 8.68 -8.05 20.23
C TYR A 208 7.92 -6.74 20.23
N GLN A 209 8.12 -5.91 21.24
CA GLN A 209 7.41 -4.63 21.40
C GLN A 209 7.98 -3.50 20.56
N PHE A 210 9.12 -3.69 19.90
CA PHE A 210 9.74 -2.63 19.12
C PHE A 210 8.86 -2.27 17.92
N THR A 211 8.64 -0.97 17.69
CA THR A 211 7.91 -0.44 16.54
C THR A 211 8.75 0.59 15.79
N GLU A 212 8.36 0.91 14.57
CA GLU A 212 9.02 1.94 13.77
C GLU A 212 8.93 3.35 14.37
N ASP A 213 7.98 3.58 15.30
CA ASP A 213 7.77 4.88 15.96
C ASP A 213 8.94 5.26 16.89
N PHE A 214 9.71 4.29 17.35
CA PHE A 214 10.93 4.53 18.12
C PHE A 214 12.12 4.98 17.27
N ILE A 215 11.96 5.06 15.95
CA ILE A 215 12.99 5.51 15.02
C ILE A 215 12.60 6.86 14.48
N THR A 216 13.40 7.87 14.81
CA THR A 216 13.23 9.26 14.37
C THR A 216 14.37 9.70 13.47
N PHE A 217 14.08 10.64 12.56
CA PHE A 217 15.08 11.22 11.68
C PHE A 217 15.22 12.72 11.97
N SER A 218 16.45 13.16 12.15
CA SER A 218 16.80 14.59 12.20
C SER A 218 17.72 14.90 11.02
N ALA A 219 17.31 15.88 10.21
CA ALA A 219 18.04 16.30 9.02
C ALA A 219 18.59 17.70 9.21
N ASP A 220 19.91 17.85 9.17
CA ASP A 220 20.58 19.14 9.08
C ASP A 220 20.87 19.45 7.62
N THR A 221 20.18 20.48 7.11
CA THR A 221 20.19 20.86 5.70
C THR A 221 21.07 22.06 5.44
N ASN A 222 22.01 21.93 4.52
CA ASN A 222 22.76 23.06 4.01
C ASN A 222 22.17 23.55 2.67
N PHE A 223 21.45 24.67 2.72
CA PHE A 223 20.74 25.23 1.56
C PHE A 223 21.65 25.64 0.41
N TYR A 224 22.91 25.96 0.67
CA TYR A 224 23.83 26.43 -0.38
C TYR A 224 24.37 25.32 -1.28
N ASN A 225 24.43 24.09 -0.79
CA ASN A 225 25.02 22.97 -1.54
C ASN A 225 24.09 21.77 -1.73
N HIS A 226 22.82 21.90 -1.42
CA HIS A 226 21.78 20.85 -1.51
C HIS A 226 22.21 19.51 -0.87
N LYS A 227 22.83 19.57 0.31
CA LYS A 227 23.32 18.41 1.06
C LYS A 227 22.66 18.33 2.42
N VAL A 228 22.44 17.10 2.88
CA VAL A 228 21.80 16.79 4.16
C VAL A 228 22.72 15.90 4.97
N ASP A 229 22.96 16.26 6.23
CA ASP A 229 23.48 15.36 7.24
C ASP A 229 22.32 14.78 8.03
N LEU A 230 22.18 13.47 8.02
CA LEU A 230 21.04 12.75 8.58
C LEU A 230 21.43 12.03 9.86
N THR A 231 20.69 12.29 10.94
CA THR A 231 20.78 11.50 12.17
C THR A 231 19.57 10.60 12.29
N VAL A 232 19.82 9.30 12.40
CA VAL A 232 18.81 8.25 12.64
C VAL A 232 18.86 7.94 14.14
N SER A 233 17.92 8.45 14.90
CA SER A 233 17.85 8.22 16.35
C SER A 233 16.92 7.05 16.65
N ILE A 234 17.40 6.14 17.51
CA ILE A 234 16.61 5.01 18.02
C ILE A 234 16.39 5.26 19.51
N ASP A 235 15.16 5.58 19.85
CA ASP A 235 14.76 5.94 21.20
C ASP A 235 14.37 4.73 22.03
N ASP A 236 14.48 4.86 23.37
CA ASP A 236 14.03 3.86 24.33
C ASP A 236 12.50 3.81 24.42
N ALA A 237 11.99 2.72 24.97
CA ALA A 237 10.56 2.57 25.22
C ALA A 237 10.10 3.51 26.35
N ILE A 238 8.89 4.04 26.23
CA ILE A 238 8.26 4.86 27.26
C ILE A 238 7.55 3.93 28.26
N LEU A 239 7.75 4.16 29.57
CA LEU A 239 7.11 3.39 30.60
C LEU A 239 5.59 3.65 30.59
N ARG A 240 4.78 2.58 30.62
CA ARG A 240 3.30 2.69 30.53
C ARG A 240 2.65 3.58 31.61
N ASN A 241 3.30 3.74 32.75
CA ASN A 241 2.76 4.43 33.92
C ASN A 241 3.37 5.83 34.13
N ASP A 242 4.43 6.19 33.40
CA ASP A 242 5.06 7.50 33.46
C ASP A 242 5.63 7.87 32.09
N GLU A 243 5.03 8.86 31.42
CA GLU A 243 5.44 9.30 30.09
C GLU A 243 6.84 9.97 30.07
N ASN A 244 7.38 10.32 31.22
CA ASN A 244 8.70 10.93 31.36
C ASN A 244 9.82 9.91 31.65
N GLU A 245 9.48 8.66 31.96
CA GLU A 245 10.46 7.62 32.23
C GLU A 245 10.62 6.68 31.03
N THR A 246 11.86 6.59 30.53
CA THR A 246 12.22 5.69 29.42
C THR A 246 12.96 4.49 29.96
N VAL A 247 12.69 3.31 29.36
CA VAL A 247 13.33 2.03 29.71
C VAL A 247 13.91 1.38 28.47
N PRO A 248 15.05 0.68 28.59
CA PRO A 248 15.63 -0.08 27.49
C PRO A 248 14.64 -1.12 26.93
N HIS A 249 14.69 -1.32 25.61
CA HIS A 249 13.89 -2.36 24.96
C HIS A 249 14.32 -3.75 25.42
N GLN A 250 13.34 -4.60 25.70
CA GLN A 250 13.57 -5.96 26.17
C GLN A 250 13.34 -6.98 25.04
N LYS A 251 14.16 -8.03 25.06
CA LYS A 251 13.92 -9.23 24.24
C LYS A 251 12.93 -10.14 24.93
N TYR A 252 12.15 -10.85 24.15
CA TYR A 252 11.14 -11.80 24.62
C TYR A 252 11.45 -13.20 24.11
N LYS A 253 11.20 -14.22 24.94
CA LYS A 253 11.21 -15.63 24.55
C LYS A 253 9.80 -16.19 24.50
N ILE A 254 9.56 -17.18 23.65
CA ILE A 254 8.27 -17.87 23.59
C ILE A 254 8.25 -18.98 24.66
N ARG A 255 7.13 -19.07 25.40
CA ARG A 255 6.92 -20.09 26.45
C ARG A 255 5.99 -21.19 25.95
N ASN A 256 4.75 -20.86 25.63
CA ASN A 256 3.73 -21.84 25.24
C ASN A 256 3.07 -21.47 23.92
N PHE A 257 2.54 -22.49 23.24
CA PHE A 257 1.70 -22.36 22.06
C PHE A 257 0.28 -22.74 22.41
N LEU A 258 -0.61 -21.74 22.52
CA LEU A 258 -2.02 -21.89 22.83
C LEU A 258 -2.80 -21.99 21.52
N ILE A 259 -3.26 -23.19 21.14
CA ILE A 259 -3.88 -23.42 19.84
C ILE A 259 -5.35 -23.77 20.00
N ASN A 260 -6.23 -22.99 19.37
CA ASN A 260 -7.65 -23.31 19.28
C ASN A 260 -8.04 -23.55 17.81
N PRO A 261 -8.08 -24.81 17.33
CA PRO A 261 -8.42 -25.16 15.96
C PRO A 261 -9.94 -25.20 15.68
N THR A 262 -10.77 -24.91 16.67
CA THR A 262 -12.24 -24.83 16.58
C THR A 262 -12.76 -23.44 16.88
N PHE A 263 -11.89 -22.43 16.79
CA PHE A 263 -12.25 -21.05 17.09
C PHE A 263 -13.39 -20.57 16.18
N LYS A 264 -14.42 -20.03 16.78
CA LYS A 264 -15.50 -19.33 16.09
C LYS A 264 -15.29 -17.83 16.26
N ALA A 265 -15.10 -17.13 15.16
CA ALA A 265 -15.06 -15.67 15.19
C ALA A 265 -16.44 -15.16 15.68
N PRO A 266 -16.49 -14.10 16.52
CA PRO A 266 -17.75 -13.50 16.94
C PRO A 266 -18.56 -13.08 15.70
N ASP A 267 -19.85 -13.42 15.69
CA ASP A 267 -20.76 -12.92 14.69
C ASP A 267 -21.01 -11.41 14.87
N LEU A 268 -21.61 -10.75 13.87
CA LEU A 268 -21.97 -9.33 13.92
C LEU A 268 -22.85 -8.94 15.13
N SER A 269 -23.47 -9.92 15.79
CA SER A 269 -24.26 -9.75 17.01
C SER A 269 -23.41 -9.65 18.30
N GLY A 270 -22.10 -9.88 18.22
CA GLY A 270 -21.19 -9.83 19.37
C GLY A 270 -21.40 -10.95 20.42
N ILE A 271 -22.33 -11.86 20.21
CA ILE A 271 -22.64 -12.96 21.12
C ILE A 271 -21.80 -14.16 20.69
N SER A 272 -20.71 -14.42 21.39
CA SER A 272 -20.00 -15.69 21.29
C SER A 272 -20.65 -16.68 22.27
N GLU A 273 -21.28 -17.74 21.78
CA GLU A 273 -21.62 -18.88 22.62
C GLU A 273 -20.31 -19.51 23.12
N GLU A 274 -19.99 -19.32 24.38
CA GLU A 274 -18.88 -20.03 25.04
C GLU A 274 -19.25 -21.52 25.17
N GLN A 275 -18.81 -22.32 24.20
CA GLN A 275 -18.90 -23.76 24.30
C GLN A 275 -17.79 -24.26 25.23
N PRO A 276 -18.06 -25.28 26.07
CA PRO A 276 -17.04 -25.89 26.90
C PRO A 276 -15.90 -26.42 26.03
N LEU A 277 -14.67 -26.09 26.42
CA LEU A 277 -13.46 -26.44 25.69
C LEU A 277 -12.73 -27.57 26.44
N ASP A 278 -12.47 -28.64 25.71
CA ASP A 278 -11.52 -29.66 26.14
C ASP A 278 -10.09 -29.17 25.94
N THR A 279 -9.16 -29.64 26.74
CA THR A 279 -7.75 -29.23 26.69
C THR A 279 -6.84 -30.44 26.56
N LEU A 280 -5.96 -30.40 25.56
CA LEU A 280 -4.90 -31.38 25.37
C LEU A 280 -3.54 -30.69 25.52
N LYS A 281 -2.75 -31.07 26.48
CA LYS A 281 -1.41 -30.56 26.72
C LYS A 281 -0.34 -31.56 26.25
N ILE A 282 0.56 -31.12 25.36
CA ILE A 282 1.69 -31.89 24.87
C ILE A 282 2.91 -30.96 24.86
N ASN A 283 3.83 -31.17 25.80
CA ASN A 283 4.99 -30.32 26.04
C ASN A 283 4.55 -28.83 26.21
N ASP A 284 5.08 -27.93 25.39
CA ASP A 284 4.81 -26.51 25.29
C ASP A 284 3.51 -26.17 24.52
N TYR A 285 2.84 -27.19 23.96
CA TYR A 285 1.59 -26.98 23.20
C TYR A 285 0.37 -27.26 24.10
N ILE A 286 -0.55 -26.29 24.13
CA ILE A 286 -1.84 -26.37 24.82
C ILE A 286 -2.93 -26.20 23.76
N ILE A 287 -3.58 -27.30 23.36
CA ILE A 287 -4.59 -27.31 22.32
C ILE A 287 -5.96 -27.34 22.99
N THR A 288 -6.76 -26.29 22.81
CA THR A 288 -8.13 -26.18 23.30
C THR A 288 -9.10 -26.35 22.14
N TYR A 289 -10.12 -27.21 22.31
CA TYR A 289 -11.07 -27.49 21.22
C TYR A 289 -12.47 -27.80 21.80
N SER A 290 -13.50 -27.55 21.00
CA SER A 290 -14.87 -27.91 21.31
C SER A 290 -15.24 -29.22 20.62
N GLY A 291 -15.80 -30.18 21.38
CA GLY A 291 -16.22 -31.49 20.88
C GLY A 291 -15.05 -32.40 20.49
N LYS A 292 -15.04 -32.92 19.27
CA LYS A 292 -13.99 -33.84 18.79
C LYS A 292 -12.85 -33.08 18.09
N LEU A 293 -11.61 -33.37 18.53
CA LEU A 293 -10.43 -32.80 17.84
C LEU A 293 -10.30 -33.44 16.46
N LYS A 294 -10.52 -32.61 15.42
CA LYS A 294 -10.52 -33.04 14.01
C LYS A 294 -9.10 -33.17 13.42
N TYR A 295 -8.12 -32.50 14.02
CA TYR A 295 -6.76 -32.42 13.52
C TYR A 295 -5.79 -33.17 14.42
N LYS A 296 -4.85 -33.91 13.84
CA LYS A 296 -3.77 -34.53 14.61
C LYS A 296 -2.85 -33.42 15.16
N PRO A 297 -2.45 -33.46 16.45
CA PRO A 297 -1.54 -32.47 17.04
C PRO A 297 -0.24 -32.26 16.25
N SER A 298 0.28 -33.34 15.65
CA SER A 298 1.49 -33.28 14.81
C SER A 298 1.40 -32.30 13.63
N VAL A 299 0.18 -32.00 13.15
CA VAL A 299 -0.02 -30.99 12.08
C VAL A 299 0.47 -29.63 12.57
N PHE A 300 0.09 -29.23 13.80
CA PHE A 300 0.48 -27.94 14.36
C PHE A 300 1.98 -27.88 14.64
N PHE A 301 2.58 -28.97 15.14
CA PHE A 301 4.02 -29.04 15.39
C PHE A 301 4.83 -28.91 14.10
N ASN A 302 4.37 -29.52 13.01
CA ASN A 302 5.06 -29.50 11.73
C ASN A 302 4.99 -28.15 11.01
N VAL A 303 3.91 -27.37 11.20
CA VAL A 303 3.74 -26.07 10.56
C VAL A 303 4.34 -24.94 11.39
N ASN A 304 4.47 -25.11 12.70
CA ASN A 304 5.03 -24.11 13.59
C ASN A 304 6.56 -23.97 13.34
N ARG A 305 6.99 -22.75 13.05
CA ARG A 305 8.41 -22.38 12.85
C ARG A 305 9.02 -21.71 14.07
N MET A 306 8.20 -21.41 15.06
CA MET A 306 8.64 -20.90 16.35
C MET A 306 8.92 -22.09 17.29
N ARG A 307 9.74 -21.87 18.30
CA ARG A 307 10.07 -22.89 19.30
C ARG A 307 9.99 -22.28 20.70
N ASP A 308 9.72 -23.10 21.68
CA ASP A 308 9.77 -22.70 23.08
C ASP A 308 11.20 -22.30 23.49
N SER A 309 11.32 -21.46 24.47
CA SER A 309 12.59 -20.97 25.05
C SER A 309 13.53 -20.28 24.06
N VAL A 310 13.08 -20.02 22.83
CA VAL A 310 13.80 -19.27 21.80
C VAL A 310 13.25 -17.85 21.72
N TYR A 311 14.09 -16.91 21.38
CA TYR A 311 13.68 -15.53 21.17
C TYR A 311 12.59 -15.42 20.10
N TYR A 312 11.66 -14.51 20.34
CA TYR A 312 10.65 -14.13 19.37
C TYR A 312 11.28 -13.76 18.02
N SER A 313 10.63 -14.12 16.92
CA SER A 313 10.99 -13.70 15.57
C SER A 313 9.73 -13.48 14.77
N LEU A 314 9.57 -12.28 14.23
CA LEU A 314 8.47 -11.92 13.33
C LEU A 314 8.46 -12.80 12.09
N GLN A 315 9.64 -13.07 11.50
CA GLN A 315 9.79 -13.92 10.33
C GLN A 315 9.28 -15.35 10.57
N ASN A 316 9.57 -15.92 11.76
CA ASN A 316 9.12 -17.27 12.10
C ASN A 316 7.60 -17.30 12.37
N ALA A 317 7.03 -16.25 12.97
CA ALA A 317 5.58 -16.10 13.11
C ALA A 317 4.90 -16.03 11.74
N GLU A 318 5.41 -15.21 10.81
CA GLU A 318 4.89 -15.13 9.44
C GLU A 318 5.06 -16.45 8.66
N LYS A 319 6.19 -17.14 8.80
CA LYS A 319 6.39 -18.46 8.18
C LYS A 319 5.38 -19.47 8.70
N THR A 320 5.05 -19.42 10.02
CA THR A 320 4.02 -20.26 10.64
C THR A 320 2.64 -19.91 10.06
N TYR A 321 2.29 -18.63 10.00
CA TYR A 321 1.03 -18.18 9.38
C TYR A 321 0.90 -18.67 7.94
N ARG A 322 1.95 -18.48 7.12
CA ARG A 322 1.98 -18.94 5.73
C ARG A 322 1.86 -20.48 5.62
N ALA A 323 2.48 -21.22 6.53
CA ALA A 323 2.39 -22.69 6.55
C ALA A 323 0.96 -23.14 6.90
N LEU A 324 0.32 -22.55 7.92
CA LEU A 324 -1.08 -22.80 8.27
C LEU A 324 -2.03 -22.49 7.09
N ASN A 325 -1.83 -21.36 6.43
CA ASN A 325 -2.65 -20.93 5.28
C ASN A 325 -2.53 -21.91 4.08
N ARG A 326 -1.35 -22.48 3.86
CA ARG A 326 -1.12 -23.48 2.80
C ARG A 326 -1.87 -24.79 3.04
N LEU A 327 -2.24 -25.10 4.27
CA LEU A 327 -3.07 -26.28 4.55
C LEU A 327 -4.47 -26.17 3.94
N ARG A 328 -4.97 -24.95 3.65
CA ARG A 328 -6.31 -24.68 3.11
C ARG A 328 -7.44 -25.34 3.93
N GLN A 329 -7.25 -25.45 5.24
CA GLN A 329 -8.21 -26.03 6.17
C GLN A 329 -8.90 -24.97 7.02
N PHE A 330 -8.37 -23.75 7.06
CA PHE A 330 -8.85 -22.70 7.94
C PHE A 330 -9.32 -21.48 7.14
N LYS A 331 -10.49 -20.96 7.50
CA LYS A 331 -11.07 -19.72 6.98
C LYS A 331 -10.42 -18.50 7.61
N VAL A 332 -10.14 -18.58 8.91
CA VAL A 332 -9.48 -17.51 9.68
C VAL A 332 -8.29 -18.12 10.40
N ILE A 333 -7.16 -17.44 10.30
CA ILE A 333 -5.93 -17.77 11.02
C ILE A 333 -5.49 -16.49 11.74
N ASN A 334 -5.51 -16.54 13.07
CA ASN A 334 -5.08 -15.43 13.90
C ASN A 334 -3.96 -15.91 14.83
N ILE A 335 -2.79 -15.28 14.73
CA ILE A 335 -1.63 -15.57 15.59
C ILE A 335 -1.31 -14.29 16.36
N ASN A 336 -1.50 -14.35 17.68
CA ASN A 336 -1.23 -13.26 18.60
C ASN A 336 -0.26 -13.71 19.68
N PHE A 337 0.45 -12.76 20.24
CA PHE A 337 1.35 -13.01 21.36
C PHE A 337 0.83 -12.30 22.61
N LEU A 338 0.82 -13.02 23.72
CA LEU A 338 0.36 -12.52 25.00
C LEU A 338 1.58 -12.39 25.91
N GLU A 339 1.80 -11.19 26.41
CA GLU A 339 2.78 -10.96 27.46
C GLU A 339 2.35 -11.68 28.74
N THR A 340 3.30 -12.32 29.38
CA THR A 340 3.06 -13.01 30.64
C THR A 340 3.85 -12.32 31.75
N ASN A 341 3.45 -12.52 32.99
CA ASN A 341 4.22 -12.06 34.16
C ASN A 341 5.35 -13.05 34.54
N ALA A 342 5.70 -13.96 33.62
CA ALA A 342 6.72 -14.97 33.84
C ALA A 342 8.02 -14.59 33.13
N PHE A 343 9.12 -15.01 33.71
CA PHE A 343 10.48 -14.81 33.20
C PHE A 343 11.16 -16.16 33.03
N SER A 344 12.08 -16.25 32.09
CA SER A 344 12.97 -17.39 31.94
C SER A 344 14.09 -17.36 33.01
N ASN A 345 14.89 -18.42 33.07
CA ASN A 345 15.98 -18.53 34.06
C ASN A 345 17.02 -17.41 33.92
N ASP A 346 17.15 -16.81 32.75
CA ASP A 346 18.03 -15.66 32.45
C ASP A 346 17.30 -14.30 32.56
N SER A 347 16.18 -14.25 33.29
CA SER A 347 15.38 -13.06 33.51
C SER A 347 14.80 -12.43 32.23
N THR A 348 14.72 -13.18 31.13
CA THR A 348 14.06 -12.71 29.90
C THR A 348 12.53 -12.86 30.02
N PRO A 349 11.73 -11.82 29.73
CA PRO A 349 10.27 -11.91 29.76
C PRO A 349 9.74 -12.91 28.71
N LEU A 350 8.62 -13.56 29.06
CA LEU A 350 8.06 -14.67 28.28
C LEU A 350 6.73 -14.26 27.62
N LEU A 351 6.54 -14.76 26.38
CA LEU A 351 5.31 -14.64 25.60
C LEU A 351 4.63 -15.98 25.44
N ASP A 352 3.32 -16.01 25.53
CA ASP A 352 2.50 -17.13 25.06
C ASP A 352 1.99 -16.82 23.62
N CYS A 353 2.26 -17.72 22.69
CA CYS A 353 1.78 -17.61 21.32
C CYS A 353 0.36 -18.22 21.22
N ARG A 354 -0.65 -17.37 20.98
CA ARG A 354 -2.04 -17.80 20.79
C ARG A 354 -2.35 -17.91 19.30
N MET A 355 -2.76 -19.10 18.87
CA MET A 355 -3.22 -19.39 17.51
C MET A 355 -4.71 -19.74 17.52
N GLN A 356 -5.55 -18.89 16.96
CA GLN A 356 -6.98 -19.07 16.81
C GLN A 356 -7.29 -19.40 15.35
N LEU A 357 -7.82 -20.60 15.13
CA LEU A 357 -7.99 -21.15 13.79
C LEU A 357 -9.46 -21.52 13.57
N SER A 358 -10.15 -20.83 12.67
CA SER A 358 -11.53 -21.17 12.28
C SER A 358 -11.50 -22.16 11.12
N PRO A 359 -12.04 -23.36 11.26
CA PRO A 359 -12.06 -24.33 10.17
C PRO A 359 -12.93 -23.85 9.01
N LEU A 360 -12.63 -24.33 7.81
CA LEU A 360 -13.55 -24.26 6.68
C LEU A 360 -14.76 -25.16 6.95
N PRO A 361 -15.96 -24.80 6.43
CA PRO A 361 -17.17 -25.61 6.58
C PRO A 361 -17.05 -27.00 5.93
#